data_02dd10b848f5dcb743195de2a86c5015
#
_entry.id   02dd10b848f5dcb743195de2a86c5015
#
_cell.length_a   1.000
_cell.length_b   1.000
_cell.length_c   1.000
_cell.angle_alpha   90.00
_cell.angle_beta   90.00
_cell.angle_gamma   90.00
#
_symmetry.space_group_name_H-M   'P 1'
#
loop_
_entity.id
_entity.type
_entity.pdbx_description
1 polymer ?
#
loop_
_entity_poly.entity_id
_entity_poly.type
_entity_poly.pdbx_seq_one_letter_code
_entity_poly.pdbx_strand_id
1 'polypeptide(L)'
;MDGTIENFVIYLHDVKKTSKNTEVSYERDLKKAAAYFKDQGIEDICESSEANLNSYMLYLEREKFAPSTVSRSVAAMRTFFQYLMKEKRIVQDPSEHLHPPKVEKKVPEILTVEEVDLLLSQPDTRTAKGLRDRAMLELLYATGIRVS
;
A
#
# COMPACT_ATOMS: atom_id res chain seq x y z
N MET A 1 11.84 -19.40 -2.63
CA MET A 1 10.85 -18.43 -2.12
C MET A 1 11.02 -17.03 -2.75
N ASP A 2 12.22 -16.45 -2.74
CA ASP A 2 12.45 -15.11 -3.29
C ASP A 2 12.16 -14.97 -4.80
N GLY A 3 12.56 -15.95 -5.63
CA GLY A 3 12.36 -15.88 -7.07
C GLY A 3 10.90 -15.81 -7.54
N THR A 4 9.93 -16.31 -6.78
CA THR A 4 8.51 -16.25 -7.16
C THR A 4 7.94 -14.84 -6.99
N ILE A 5 8.26 -14.18 -5.88
CA ILE A 5 7.84 -12.80 -5.62
C ILE A 5 8.54 -11.85 -6.60
N GLU A 6 9.82 -12.08 -6.90
CA GLU A 6 10.57 -11.30 -7.89
C GLU A 6 9.95 -11.40 -9.29
N ASN A 7 9.61 -12.60 -9.75
CA ASN A 7 8.92 -12.81 -11.03
C ASN A 7 7.55 -12.13 -11.05
N PHE A 8 6.83 -12.13 -9.94
CA PHE A 8 5.58 -11.38 -9.83
C PHE A 8 5.78 -9.86 -9.94
N VAL A 9 6.84 -9.32 -9.35
CA VAL A 9 7.17 -7.89 -9.48
C VAL A 9 7.48 -7.53 -10.94
N ILE A 10 8.23 -8.38 -11.64
CA ILE A 10 8.47 -8.23 -13.09
C ILE A 10 7.14 -8.25 -13.86
N TYR A 11 6.23 -9.19 -13.54
CA TYR A 11 4.90 -9.24 -14.15
C TYR A 11 4.08 -7.97 -13.88
N LEU A 12 4.14 -7.40 -12.68
CA LEU A 12 3.49 -6.13 -12.36
C LEU A 12 4.04 -4.99 -13.22
N HIS A 13 5.35 -4.95 -13.40
CA HIS A 13 6.02 -3.94 -14.22
C HIS A 13 5.70 -4.09 -15.70
N ASP A 14 5.96 -5.27 -16.27
CA ASP A 14 5.95 -5.50 -17.70
C ASP A 14 4.55 -5.70 -18.29
N VAL A 15 3.67 -6.37 -17.56
CA VAL A 15 2.34 -6.76 -18.05
C VAL A 15 1.26 -5.85 -17.50
N LYS A 16 1.25 -5.62 -16.19
CA LYS A 16 0.23 -4.79 -15.54
C LYS A 16 0.51 -3.30 -15.63
N LYS A 17 1.75 -2.90 -15.99
CA LYS A 17 2.18 -1.50 -16.09
C LYS A 17 1.87 -0.68 -14.85
N THR A 18 2.09 -1.27 -13.68
CA THR A 18 1.82 -0.61 -12.40
C THR A 18 2.88 0.45 -12.08
N SER A 19 2.55 1.37 -11.17
CA SER A 19 3.53 2.35 -10.71
C SER A 19 4.60 1.68 -9.84
N LYS A 20 5.80 2.26 -9.82
CA LYS A 20 6.90 1.79 -8.96
C LYS A 20 6.52 1.69 -7.49
N ASN A 21 5.71 2.63 -7.00
CA ASN A 21 5.22 2.62 -5.62
C ASN A 21 4.31 1.41 -5.34
N THR A 22 3.48 1.00 -6.31
CA THR A 22 2.65 -0.21 -6.20
C THR A 22 3.52 -1.45 -6.15
N GLU A 23 4.50 -1.58 -7.05
CA GLU A 23 5.43 -2.70 -7.12
C GLU A 23 6.16 -2.90 -5.77
N VAL A 24 6.80 -1.84 -5.27
CA VAL A 24 7.54 -1.86 -4.00
C VAL A 24 6.62 -2.18 -2.81
N SER A 25 5.39 -1.64 -2.82
CA SER A 25 4.44 -1.89 -1.74
C SER A 25 3.94 -3.33 -1.73
N TYR A 26 3.62 -3.89 -2.90
CA TYR A 26 3.17 -5.28 -3.03
C TYR A 26 4.28 -6.28 -2.71
N GLU A 27 5.49 -6.03 -3.20
CA GLU A 27 6.66 -6.85 -2.86
C GLU A 27 6.87 -6.92 -1.34
N ARG A 28 6.85 -5.77 -0.66
CA ARG A 28 7.00 -5.69 0.79
C ARG A 28 5.90 -6.43 1.54
N ASP A 29 4.64 -6.27 1.10
CA ASP A 29 3.51 -6.92 1.75
C ASP A 29 3.55 -8.44 1.56
N LEU A 30 3.95 -8.94 0.38
CA LEU A 30 4.12 -10.37 0.11
C LEU A 30 5.31 -10.97 0.87
N LYS A 31 6.44 -10.28 0.96
CA LYS A 31 7.59 -10.72 1.76
C LYS A 31 7.22 -10.83 3.25
N LYS A 32 6.41 -9.90 3.77
CA LYS A 32 5.89 -9.97 5.14
C LYS A 32 4.98 -11.18 5.33
N ALA A 33 4.07 -11.44 4.39
CA ALA A 33 3.19 -12.60 4.45
C ALA A 33 3.99 -13.91 4.37
N ALA A 34 4.97 -13.99 3.47
CA ALA A 34 5.85 -15.17 3.34
C ALA A 34 6.65 -15.43 4.62
N ALA A 35 7.15 -14.39 5.29
CA ALA A 35 7.84 -14.54 6.58
C ALA A 35 6.88 -15.10 7.66
N TYR A 36 5.67 -14.56 7.76
CA TYR A 36 4.66 -15.08 8.68
C TYR A 36 4.33 -16.55 8.40
N PHE A 37 4.11 -16.93 7.14
CA PHE A 37 3.82 -18.33 6.78
C PHE A 37 4.96 -19.26 7.10
N LYS A 38 6.20 -18.82 6.89
CA LYS A 38 7.39 -19.59 7.25
C LYS A 38 7.45 -19.85 8.75
N ASP A 39 7.12 -18.87 9.58
CA ASP A 39 7.04 -19.04 11.05
C ASP A 39 5.91 -20.01 11.45
N GLN A 40 4.91 -20.22 10.60
CA GLN A 40 3.85 -21.23 10.76
C GLN A 40 4.19 -22.59 10.12
N GLY A 41 5.43 -22.78 9.64
CA GLY A 41 5.89 -24.01 9.01
C GLY A 41 5.52 -24.19 7.54
N ILE A 42 5.07 -23.12 6.87
CA ILE A 42 4.76 -23.12 5.42
C ILE A 42 5.94 -22.50 4.69
N GLU A 43 6.77 -23.33 4.07
CA GLU A 43 8.02 -22.88 3.44
C GLU A 43 7.79 -22.11 2.14
N ASP A 44 6.73 -22.39 1.38
CA ASP A 44 6.39 -21.68 0.14
C ASP A 44 5.00 -21.04 0.26
N ILE A 45 4.92 -19.75 0.02
CA ILE A 45 3.67 -18.98 -0.01
C ILE A 45 2.67 -19.56 -1.03
N CYS A 46 3.16 -20.25 -2.07
CA CYS A 46 2.30 -20.91 -3.06
C CYS A 46 1.51 -22.09 -2.47
N GLU A 47 1.94 -22.65 -1.35
CA GLU A 47 1.28 -23.78 -0.67
C GLU A 47 0.27 -23.30 0.38
N SER A 48 0.14 -21.99 0.58
CA SER A 48 -0.78 -21.46 1.58
C SER A 48 -2.24 -21.67 1.17
N SER A 49 -3.03 -22.10 2.15
CA SER A 49 -4.47 -22.29 2.04
C SER A 49 -5.24 -21.00 2.38
N GLU A 50 -6.54 -20.98 2.06
CA GLU A 50 -7.45 -19.92 2.50
C GLU A 50 -7.41 -19.71 4.02
N ALA A 51 -7.33 -20.80 4.81
CA ALA A 51 -7.22 -20.72 6.26
C ALA A 51 -5.93 -20.01 6.71
N ASN A 52 -4.82 -20.25 6.01
CA ASN A 52 -3.54 -19.57 6.30
C ASN A 52 -3.63 -18.08 5.99
N LEU A 53 -4.27 -17.70 4.87
CA LEU A 53 -4.47 -16.29 4.52
C LEU A 53 -5.35 -15.57 5.54
N ASN A 54 -6.43 -16.20 5.98
CA ASN A 54 -7.30 -15.66 7.03
C ASN A 54 -6.55 -15.51 8.37
N SER A 55 -5.72 -16.50 8.74
CA SER A 55 -4.86 -16.41 9.92
C SER A 55 -3.89 -15.24 9.85
N TYR A 56 -3.29 -14.99 8.68
CA TYR A 56 -2.44 -13.83 8.46
C TYR A 56 -3.20 -12.50 8.59
N MET A 57 -4.46 -12.42 8.11
CA MET A 57 -5.28 -11.22 8.30
C MET A 57 -5.54 -10.94 9.77
N LEU A 58 -5.90 -11.98 10.54
CA LEU A 58 -6.09 -11.86 11.99
C LEU A 58 -4.79 -11.43 12.69
N TYR A 59 -3.64 -11.94 12.24
CA TYR A 59 -2.34 -11.50 12.75
C TYR A 59 -2.13 -10.00 12.51
N LEU A 60 -2.38 -9.49 11.29
CA LEU A 60 -2.24 -8.07 10.99
C LEU A 60 -3.16 -7.19 11.86
N GLU A 61 -4.38 -7.65 12.12
CA GLU A 61 -5.34 -6.94 13.00
C GLU A 61 -4.86 -6.92 14.45
N ARG A 62 -4.36 -8.06 14.97
CA ARG A 62 -3.81 -8.17 16.33
C ARG A 62 -2.59 -7.28 16.55
N GLU A 63 -1.74 -7.18 15.54
CA GLU A 63 -0.58 -6.28 15.51
C GLU A 63 -0.98 -4.81 15.27
N LYS A 64 -2.28 -4.49 15.22
CA LYS A 64 -2.84 -3.14 15.06
C LYS A 64 -2.36 -2.40 13.81
N PHE A 65 -2.14 -3.13 12.71
CA PHE A 65 -1.89 -2.48 11.43
C PHE A 65 -3.09 -1.63 10.98
N ALA A 66 -2.82 -0.48 10.38
CA ALA A 66 -3.89 0.39 9.87
C ALA A 66 -4.79 -0.36 8.87
N PRO A 67 -6.12 -0.17 8.90
CA PRO A 67 -7.03 -0.84 7.96
C PRO A 67 -6.67 -0.67 6.48
N SER A 68 -6.11 0.49 6.10
CA SER A 68 -5.60 0.74 4.75
C SER A 68 -4.40 -0.15 4.40
N THR A 69 -3.53 -0.46 5.36
CA THR A 69 -2.40 -1.37 5.19
C THR A 69 -2.90 -2.80 5.00
N VAL A 70 -3.86 -3.24 5.82
CA VAL A 70 -4.48 -4.56 5.69
C VAL A 70 -5.18 -4.68 4.33
N SER A 71 -5.96 -3.68 3.92
CA SER A 71 -6.63 -3.66 2.61
C SER A 71 -5.65 -3.75 1.44
N ARG A 72 -4.50 -3.05 1.52
CA ARG A 72 -3.46 -3.13 0.50
C ARG A 72 -2.82 -4.53 0.48
N SER A 73 -2.56 -5.12 1.64
CA SER A 73 -2.02 -6.48 1.76
C SER A 73 -2.96 -7.52 1.13
N VAL A 74 -4.27 -7.40 1.36
CA VAL A 74 -5.29 -8.22 0.68
C VAL A 74 -5.22 -8.05 -0.83
N ALA A 75 -5.13 -6.82 -1.33
CA ALA A 75 -5.04 -6.55 -2.76
C ALA A 75 -3.75 -7.15 -3.37
N ALA A 76 -2.61 -7.04 -2.67
CA ALA A 76 -1.34 -7.63 -3.10
C ALA A 76 -1.45 -9.16 -3.20
N MET A 77 -2.01 -9.84 -2.17
CA MET A 77 -2.18 -11.30 -2.17
C MET A 77 -3.14 -11.75 -3.27
N ARG A 78 -4.29 -11.11 -3.43
CA ARG A 78 -5.24 -11.46 -4.52
C ARG A 78 -4.58 -11.33 -5.90
N THR A 79 -3.83 -10.24 -6.13
CA THR A 79 -3.14 -10.05 -7.40
C THR A 79 -2.04 -11.09 -7.61
N PHE A 80 -1.35 -11.48 -6.54
CA PHE A 80 -0.30 -12.50 -6.58
C PHE A 80 -0.86 -13.90 -6.88
N PHE A 81 -1.91 -14.33 -6.19
CA PHE A 81 -2.52 -15.65 -6.42
C PHE A 81 -3.18 -15.72 -7.81
N GLN A 82 -3.80 -14.65 -8.29
CA GLN A 82 -4.29 -14.57 -9.68
C GLN A 82 -3.14 -14.71 -10.70
N TYR A 83 -1.96 -14.13 -10.42
CA TYR A 83 -0.78 -14.33 -11.23
C TYR A 83 -0.33 -15.81 -11.21
N LEU A 84 -0.27 -16.45 -10.05
CA LEU A 84 0.08 -17.86 -9.93
C LEU A 84 -0.90 -18.79 -10.67
N MET A 85 -2.19 -18.48 -10.63
CA MET A 85 -3.23 -19.19 -11.42
C MET A 85 -2.97 -19.05 -12.93
N LYS A 86 -2.67 -17.83 -13.39
CA LYS A 86 -2.35 -17.55 -14.79
C LYS A 86 -1.12 -18.31 -15.26
N GLU A 87 -0.09 -18.38 -14.43
CA GLU A 87 1.14 -19.14 -14.67
C GLU A 87 0.97 -20.66 -14.47
N LYS A 88 -0.26 -21.13 -14.15
CA LYS A 88 -0.59 -22.53 -13.86
C LYS A 88 0.26 -23.17 -12.75
N ARG A 89 0.73 -22.34 -11.81
CA ARG A 89 1.53 -22.80 -10.66
C ARG A 89 0.66 -23.32 -9.52
N ILE A 90 -0.58 -22.86 -9.45
CA ILE A 90 -1.61 -23.34 -8.53
C ILE A 90 -2.88 -23.67 -9.31
N VAL A 91 -3.71 -24.55 -8.77
CA VAL A 91 -4.96 -25.02 -9.41
C VAL A 91 -6.16 -24.24 -8.88
N GLN A 92 -6.09 -23.76 -7.65
CA GLN A 92 -7.17 -23.04 -6.98
C GLN A 92 -6.61 -21.76 -6.34
N ASP A 93 -7.36 -20.67 -6.41
CA ASP A 93 -6.98 -19.40 -5.79
C ASP A 93 -7.41 -19.39 -4.32
N PRO A 94 -6.48 -19.45 -3.35
CA PRO A 94 -6.81 -19.42 -1.94
C PRO A 94 -7.26 -18.04 -1.45
N SER A 95 -7.11 -17.00 -2.27
CA SER A 95 -7.49 -15.63 -1.94
C SER A 95 -8.87 -15.22 -2.46
N GLU A 96 -9.62 -16.13 -3.09
CA GLU A 96 -10.90 -15.82 -3.72
C GLU A 96 -11.90 -15.20 -2.74
N HIS A 97 -11.98 -15.73 -1.52
CA HIS A 97 -12.90 -15.28 -0.48
C HIS A 97 -12.25 -14.29 0.53
N LEU A 98 -11.01 -13.87 0.25
CA LEU A 98 -10.32 -12.94 1.11
C LEU A 98 -10.88 -11.53 0.95
N HIS A 99 -11.51 -10.98 1.97
CA HIS A 99 -12.11 -9.65 1.94
C HIS A 99 -11.30 -8.64 2.74
N PRO A 100 -11.08 -7.43 2.20
CA PRO A 100 -10.44 -6.37 2.99
C PRO A 100 -11.36 -5.93 4.13
N PRO A 101 -10.79 -5.48 5.27
CA PRO A 101 -11.59 -4.89 6.35
C PRO A 101 -12.34 -3.65 5.84
N LYS A 102 -13.50 -3.39 6.44
CA LYS A 102 -14.23 -2.14 6.18
C LYS A 102 -13.39 -0.97 6.67
N VAL A 103 -12.93 -0.15 5.75
CA VAL A 103 -12.24 1.10 6.06
C VAL A 103 -13.29 2.20 6.20
N GLU A 104 -13.44 2.74 7.41
CA GLU A 104 -14.23 3.95 7.58
C GLU A 104 -13.57 5.10 6.81
N LYS A 105 -14.30 5.69 5.89
CA LYS A 105 -13.85 6.89 5.20
C LYS A 105 -13.91 8.05 6.18
N LYS A 106 -12.77 8.40 6.77
CA LYS A 106 -12.65 9.67 7.50
C LYS A 106 -12.79 10.80 6.51
N VAL A 107 -13.71 11.71 6.81
CA VAL A 107 -13.78 12.98 6.08
C VAL A 107 -12.48 13.72 6.35
N PRO A 108 -11.75 14.19 5.32
CA PRO A 108 -10.54 14.97 5.53
C PRO A 108 -10.85 16.20 6.39
N GLU A 109 -9.98 16.50 7.34
CA GLU A 109 -10.03 17.79 8.04
C GLU A 109 -9.71 18.89 7.02
N ILE A 110 -10.61 19.86 6.94
CA ILE A 110 -10.49 20.97 6.00
C ILE A 110 -10.10 22.20 6.81
N LEU A 111 -9.03 22.86 6.40
CA LEU A 111 -8.64 24.14 6.99
C LEU A 111 -9.67 25.23 6.61
N THR A 112 -10.00 26.12 7.54
CA THR A 112 -10.76 27.32 7.25
C THR A 112 -9.93 28.32 6.46
N VAL A 113 -10.57 29.32 5.88
CA VAL A 113 -9.84 30.38 5.13
C VAL A 113 -8.87 31.11 6.06
N GLU A 114 -9.28 31.38 7.30
CA GLU A 114 -8.47 32.05 8.31
C GLU A 114 -7.24 31.21 8.71
N GLU A 115 -7.40 29.87 8.82
CA GLU A 115 -6.28 28.97 9.08
C GLU A 115 -5.31 28.89 7.90
N VAL A 116 -5.82 28.93 6.67
CA VAL A 116 -4.98 29.00 5.46
C VAL A 116 -4.21 30.31 5.42
N ASP A 117 -4.84 31.44 5.66
CA ASP A 117 -4.16 32.74 5.69
C ASP A 117 -3.08 32.77 6.77
N LEU A 118 -3.38 32.23 7.94
CA LEU A 118 -2.41 32.09 9.02
C LEU A 118 -1.22 31.23 8.59
N LEU A 119 -1.47 30.09 7.97
CA LEU A 119 -0.42 29.18 7.46
C LEU A 119 0.46 29.88 6.41
N LEU A 120 -0.14 30.56 5.44
CA LEU A 120 0.57 31.29 4.39
C LEU A 120 1.41 32.47 4.95
N SER A 121 1.01 33.04 6.07
CA SER A 121 1.72 34.15 6.72
C SER A 121 2.94 33.72 7.56
N GLN A 122 3.10 32.41 7.87
CA GLN A 122 4.18 31.92 8.74
C GLN A 122 5.60 32.12 8.20
N PRO A 123 5.88 31.95 6.89
CA PRO A 123 7.22 32.13 6.37
C PRO A 123 7.69 33.58 6.44
N ASP A 124 8.87 33.81 7.03
CA ASP A 124 9.47 35.15 7.10
C ASP A 124 10.01 35.60 5.74
N THR A 125 9.22 36.40 5.02
CA THR A 125 9.52 36.88 3.66
C THR A 125 10.73 37.84 3.58
N ARG A 126 11.30 38.25 4.70
CA ARG A 126 12.54 39.03 4.74
C ARG A 126 13.78 38.16 4.47
N THR A 127 13.64 36.86 4.52
CA THR A 127 14.70 35.93 4.18
C THR A 127 14.43 35.26 2.83
N ALA A 128 15.49 34.95 2.07
CA ALA A 128 15.37 34.26 0.80
C ALA A 128 14.66 32.90 0.94
N LYS A 129 14.92 32.19 2.04
CA LYS A 129 14.27 30.92 2.36
C LYS A 129 12.77 31.12 2.60
N GLY A 130 12.41 32.06 3.43
CA GLY A 130 10.98 32.30 3.75
C GLY A 130 10.20 32.83 2.56
N LEU A 131 10.81 33.67 1.71
CA LEU A 131 10.19 34.10 0.46
C LEU A 131 9.89 32.93 -0.47
N ARG A 132 10.86 32.02 -0.65
CA ARG A 132 10.67 30.78 -1.42
C ARG A 132 9.56 29.91 -0.82
N ASP A 133 9.61 29.67 0.49
CA ASP A 133 8.67 28.79 1.17
C ASP A 133 7.23 29.32 1.08
N ARG A 134 7.05 30.65 1.21
CA ARG A 134 5.76 31.30 1.01
C ARG A 134 5.25 31.14 -0.42
N ALA A 135 6.10 31.40 -1.42
CA ALA A 135 5.72 31.25 -2.83
C ALA A 135 5.29 29.81 -3.16
N MET A 136 5.96 28.80 -2.59
CA MET A 136 5.58 27.39 -2.76
C MET A 136 4.23 27.10 -2.13
N LEU A 137 3.96 27.58 -0.90
CA LEU A 137 2.67 27.38 -0.23
C LEU A 137 1.52 28.07 -0.99
N GLU A 138 1.72 29.30 -1.45
CA GLU A 138 0.71 30.04 -2.24
C GLU A 138 0.42 29.33 -3.56
N LEU A 139 1.45 28.82 -4.24
CA LEU A 139 1.28 28.04 -5.47
C LEU A 139 0.48 26.75 -5.22
N LEU A 140 0.79 26.01 -4.18
CA LEU A 140 0.09 24.78 -3.78
C LEU A 140 -1.39 25.06 -3.48
N TYR A 141 -1.66 26.13 -2.74
CA TYR A 141 -3.01 26.53 -2.39
C TYR A 141 -3.82 26.98 -3.63
N ALA A 142 -3.22 27.81 -4.47
CA ALA A 142 -3.88 28.35 -5.68
C ALA A 142 -4.18 27.26 -6.73
N THR A 143 -3.35 26.24 -6.83
CA THR A 143 -3.45 25.22 -7.89
C THR A 143 -4.01 23.88 -7.42
N GLY A 144 -3.98 23.61 -6.13
CA GLY A 144 -4.38 22.29 -5.57
C GLY A 144 -3.52 21.12 -6.03
N ILE A 145 -2.32 21.37 -6.59
CA ILE A 145 -1.41 20.32 -7.01
C ILE A 145 -0.87 19.52 -5.81
N ARG A 146 -0.59 18.24 -6.03
CA ARG A 146 0.05 17.40 -5.01
C ARG A 146 1.56 17.67 -4.97
N VAL A 147 2.16 17.55 -3.79
CA VAL A 147 3.60 17.79 -3.57
C VAL A 147 4.47 16.65 -4.14
N SER A 148 3.89 15.47 -4.39
CA SER A 148 4.61 14.29 -4.89
C SER A 148 4.41 14.07 -6.38
#